data_c70f47f822128a29ca5c3f3856ec40e3
#
_entry.id   c70f47f822128a29ca5c3f3856ec40e3
#
_cell.length_a   1.000
_cell.length_b   1.000
_cell.length_c   1.000
_cell.angle_alpha   90.00
_cell.angle_beta   90.00
_cell.angle_gamma   90.00
#
_symmetry.space_group_name_H-M   'P 1'
#
loop_
_entity.id
_entity.type
_entity.pdbx_description
1 polymer ?
#
loop_
_entity_poly.entity_id
_entity_poly.type
_entity_poly.pdbx_seq_one_letter_code
_entity_poly.pdbx_strand_id
1 'polypeptide(L)'
;MATVVVSCLHDSHRCFTTEPLLHLHGAIPTKVRPSVSKTEFVCQHCDFRYPKWAGQCSECGAWNSLTETTVARPKTRDLKRVEGKRAPVALNEISNRPISRLLTGLSEFDRVLGSGLVEGTVVLLGGEPGIGKSTLALQCAAMLSSEGLVLYISGEESLQQIGLRASRMGLAESPVRLLSETNLEAVLQSANDIRPTLLVIDSIQTLSAPEIESASGSISQIRSCAEQLVRFAKESDTVILMIGHVTKEGVLAGPKVLEHIVDTVLYFEGDPDSRFRLVRAFKNRYGPVNEIGVFAMTQSGLRGVDNPSAMFLSSGGVPSSGRAVLAVQEGSRPLLVEIHALVDESPLANPPRVSLGLD
;
A
#
# COMPACT_ATOMS: atom_id res chain seq x y z
N MET A 1 15.89 2.42 -35.88
CA MET A 1 14.94 2.84 -36.92
C MET A 1 13.59 2.26 -36.59
N ALA A 2 12.75 3.03 -36.00
CA ALA A 2 11.38 2.64 -35.68
C ALA A 2 10.45 3.56 -36.46
N THR A 3 9.61 2.95 -37.31
CA THR A 3 8.65 3.65 -38.14
C THR A 3 7.35 3.75 -37.42
N VAL A 4 6.88 4.97 -37.15
CA VAL A 4 5.55 5.28 -36.64
C VAL A 4 4.64 5.48 -37.85
N VAL A 5 3.52 4.77 -37.87
CA VAL A 5 2.42 5.01 -38.83
C VAL A 5 1.24 5.59 -38.07
N VAL A 6 0.89 6.84 -38.41
CA VAL A 6 -0.34 7.51 -37.99
C VAL A 6 -1.32 7.41 -39.16
N SER A 7 -2.51 6.88 -38.92
CA SER A 7 -3.63 7.00 -39.87
C SER A 7 -4.77 7.76 -39.20
N CYS A 8 -5.02 8.96 -39.72
CA CYS A 8 -6.28 9.68 -39.58
C CYS A 8 -7.31 9.17 -40.58
N LEU A 9 -8.54 8.96 -40.16
CA LEU A 9 -9.68 8.97 -41.05
C LEU A 9 -10.79 9.86 -40.52
N HIS A 10 -11.11 10.80 -41.38
CA HIS A 10 -12.23 11.75 -41.37
C HIS A 10 -13.54 11.05 -41.74
N ASP A 11 -14.62 11.58 -41.23
CA ASP A 11 -15.89 12.02 -41.93
C ASP A 11 -17.08 11.77 -40.98
N SER A 12 -18.06 12.57 -40.89
CA SER A 12 -18.71 13.75 -41.44
C SER A 12 -20.15 13.80 -40.87
N HIS A 13 -20.55 14.97 -40.46
CA HIS A 13 -21.89 15.57 -40.40
C HIS A 13 -23.19 14.76 -40.48
N ARG A 14 -24.07 14.99 -39.52
CA ARG A 14 -25.45 15.48 -39.81
C ARG A 14 -26.13 16.05 -38.56
N CYS A 15 -26.47 17.33 -38.66
CA CYS A 15 -27.52 18.01 -37.88
C CYS A 15 -28.91 17.59 -38.30
N PHE A 16 -29.82 17.41 -37.34
CA PHE A 16 -31.23 17.66 -37.55
C PHE A 16 -31.86 18.28 -36.30
N THR A 17 -32.35 19.48 -36.48
CA THR A 17 -33.28 20.21 -35.63
C THR A 17 -34.70 19.73 -35.91
N THR A 18 -35.57 19.63 -34.89
CA THR A 18 -36.92 20.18 -34.91
C THR A 18 -37.60 20.06 -33.54
N GLU A 19 -38.28 21.12 -33.20
CA GLU A 19 -39.07 21.41 -32.01
C GLU A 19 -40.52 20.81 -32.09
N PRO A 20 -41.49 21.27 -31.23
CA PRO A 20 -42.03 20.46 -30.13
C PRO A 20 -43.51 20.16 -30.32
N LEU A 21 -44.08 19.25 -29.55
CA LEU A 21 -45.54 19.17 -29.39
C LEU A 21 -45.92 18.80 -27.93
N LEU A 22 -46.56 19.76 -27.30
CA LEU A 22 -47.40 19.56 -26.12
C LEU A 22 -48.55 18.61 -26.42
N HIS A 23 -48.84 17.67 -25.52
CA HIS A 23 -50.23 17.34 -25.19
C HIS A 23 -50.35 16.71 -23.77
N LEU A 24 -51.39 17.19 -23.14
CA LEU A 24 -51.93 16.96 -21.80
C LEU A 24 -52.55 15.55 -21.59
N HIS A 25 -52.69 15.23 -20.31
CA HIS A 25 -53.70 14.40 -19.64
C HIS A 25 -53.44 12.93 -19.38
N GLY A 26 -53.63 12.59 -18.10
CA GLY A 26 -54.06 11.29 -17.68
C GLY A 26 -53.28 10.66 -16.53
N ALA A 27 -53.64 10.99 -15.27
CA ALA A 27 -53.15 10.26 -14.11
C ALA A 27 -53.74 8.85 -14.07
N ILE A 28 -52.89 7.82 -14.19
CA ILE A 28 -53.21 6.41 -13.94
C ILE A 28 -52.53 5.98 -12.66
N PRO A 29 -53.20 5.35 -11.69
CA PRO A 29 -52.58 4.89 -10.44
C PRO A 29 -51.61 3.75 -10.73
N THR A 30 -50.34 3.97 -10.49
CA THR A 30 -49.29 2.96 -10.64
C THR A 30 -49.42 1.92 -9.51
N LYS A 31 -49.80 0.70 -9.89
CA LYS A 31 -49.67 -0.49 -9.05
C LYS A 31 -48.20 -0.64 -8.62
N VAL A 32 -47.96 -0.61 -7.31
CA VAL A 32 -46.71 -0.96 -6.69
C VAL A 32 -46.41 -2.43 -7.01
N ARG A 33 -45.43 -2.66 -7.88
CA ARG A 33 -44.88 -4.02 -8.10
C ARG A 33 -43.96 -4.37 -6.94
N PRO A 34 -44.01 -5.59 -6.38
CA PRO A 34 -43.09 -6.02 -5.33
C PRO A 34 -41.65 -6.01 -5.89
N SER A 35 -40.73 -5.46 -5.11
CA SER A 35 -39.31 -5.41 -5.46
C SER A 35 -38.72 -6.82 -5.49
N VAL A 36 -38.40 -7.31 -6.68
CA VAL A 36 -37.64 -8.55 -6.84
C VAL A 36 -36.20 -8.26 -6.45
N SER A 37 -35.71 -8.87 -5.38
CA SER A 37 -34.30 -8.90 -5.02
C SER A 37 -33.52 -9.61 -6.14
N LYS A 38 -32.52 -8.94 -6.69
CA LYS A 38 -31.69 -9.51 -7.76
C LYS A 38 -30.53 -10.24 -7.10
N THR A 39 -30.45 -11.54 -7.29
CA THR A 39 -29.34 -12.36 -6.83
C THR A 39 -28.18 -12.20 -7.81
N GLU A 40 -26.99 -11.91 -7.33
CA GLU A 40 -25.73 -11.88 -8.09
C GLU A 40 -24.73 -12.82 -7.45
N PHE A 41 -23.79 -13.33 -8.23
CA PHE A 41 -22.71 -14.20 -7.75
C PHE A 41 -21.41 -13.41 -7.74
N VAL A 42 -20.71 -13.38 -6.60
CA VAL A 42 -19.46 -12.63 -6.42
C VAL A 42 -18.30 -13.59 -6.20
N CYS A 43 -17.21 -13.40 -6.92
CA CYS A 43 -15.99 -14.17 -6.74
C CYS A 43 -15.30 -13.77 -5.42
N GLN A 44 -15.02 -14.73 -4.54
CA GLN A 44 -14.34 -14.50 -3.26
C GLN A 44 -12.87 -14.11 -3.40
N HIS A 45 -12.26 -14.34 -4.58
CA HIS A 45 -10.86 -14.04 -4.83
C HIS A 45 -10.60 -12.68 -5.48
N CYS A 46 -11.53 -12.19 -6.32
CA CYS A 46 -11.33 -10.94 -7.07
C CYS A 46 -12.53 -10.00 -7.07
N ASP A 47 -13.60 -10.33 -6.33
CA ASP A 47 -14.87 -9.58 -6.23
C ASP A 47 -15.58 -9.30 -7.58
N PHE A 48 -15.19 -10.00 -8.66
CA PHE A 48 -15.88 -9.88 -9.92
C PHE A 48 -17.32 -10.44 -9.81
N ARG A 49 -18.29 -9.72 -10.37
CA ARG A 49 -19.72 -10.03 -10.22
C ARG A 49 -20.28 -10.69 -11.47
N TYR A 50 -21.02 -11.75 -11.25
CA TYR A 50 -21.68 -12.51 -12.29
C TYR A 50 -23.20 -12.49 -12.11
N PRO A 51 -23.98 -12.37 -13.20
CA PRO A 51 -25.44 -12.46 -13.13
C PRO A 51 -25.94 -13.90 -12.91
N LYS A 52 -25.04 -14.91 -13.08
CA LYS A 52 -25.30 -16.34 -12.90
C LYS A 52 -24.06 -17.02 -12.34
N TRP A 53 -24.27 -18.13 -11.63
CA TRP A 53 -23.18 -18.95 -11.14
C TRP A 53 -22.33 -19.53 -12.28
N ALA A 54 -21.02 -19.52 -12.12
CA ALA A 54 -20.04 -20.15 -13.00
C ALA A 54 -19.06 -20.98 -12.17
N GLY A 55 -18.63 -22.13 -12.64
CA GLY A 55 -17.70 -23.00 -11.92
C GLY A 55 -16.29 -22.41 -11.77
N GLN A 56 -15.91 -21.51 -12.69
CA GLN A 56 -14.61 -20.83 -12.70
C GLN A 56 -14.80 -19.32 -12.91
N CYS A 57 -14.06 -18.53 -12.19
CA CYS A 57 -14.01 -17.07 -12.41
C CYS A 57 -13.20 -16.75 -13.67
N SER A 58 -13.78 -16.01 -14.64
CA SER A 58 -13.09 -15.65 -15.88
C SER A 58 -11.98 -14.60 -15.66
N GLU A 59 -12.03 -13.86 -14.56
CA GLU A 59 -11.05 -12.80 -14.28
C GLU A 59 -9.79 -13.33 -13.58
N CYS A 60 -9.97 -14.14 -12.52
CA CYS A 60 -8.84 -14.64 -11.74
C CYS A 60 -8.56 -16.14 -11.91
N GLY A 61 -9.38 -16.86 -12.70
CA GLY A 61 -9.20 -18.29 -12.96
C GLY A 61 -9.54 -19.22 -11.78
N ALA A 62 -9.97 -18.70 -10.63
CA ALA A 62 -10.26 -19.48 -9.43
C ALA A 62 -11.51 -20.36 -9.64
N TRP A 63 -11.41 -21.66 -9.26
CA TRP A 63 -12.52 -22.60 -9.31
C TRP A 63 -13.36 -22.55 -8.04
N ASN A 64 -14.69 -22.74 -8.20
CA ASN A 64 -15.66 -22.79 -7.10
C ASN A 64 -15.59 -21.59 -6.12
N SER A 65 -15.19 -20.42 -6.62
CA SER A 65 -14.98 -19.20 -5.83
C SER A 65 -16.17 -18.23 -5.85
N LEU A 66 -17.26 -18.59 -6.51
CA LEU A 66 -18.46 -17.75 -6.68
C LEU A 66 -19.47 -18.06 -5.58
N THR A 67 -19.80 -17.06 -4.77
CA THR A 67 -20.84 -17.11 -3.75
C THR A 67 -22.04 -16.28 -4.15
N GLU A 68 -23.22 -16.81 -3.84
CA GLU A 68 -24.50 -16.12 -4.06
C GLU A 68 -24.65 -14.98 -3.04
N THR A 69 -24.84 -13.76 -3.56
CA THR A 69 -25.05 -12.57 -2.74
C THR A 69 -26.35 -11.89 -3.17
N THR A 70 -27.25 -11.70 -2.23
CA THR A 70 -28.47 -10.93 -2.45
C THR A 70 -28.12 -9.43 -2.43
N VAL A 71 -28.12 -8.79 -3.59
CA VAL A 71 -27.94 -7.35 -3.65
C VAL A 71 -29.24 -6.70 -3.17
N ALA A 72 -29.29 -6.30 -1.90
CA ALA A 72 -30.26 -5.33 -1.46
C ALA A 72 -30.07 -4.07 -2.33
N ARG A 73 -31.09 -3.67 -3.08
CA ARG A 73 -31.05 -2.38 -3.79
C ARG A 73 -30.63 -1.34 -2.75
N PRO A 74 -29.60 -0.53 -3.04
CA PRO A 74 -29.32 0.60 -2.19
C PRO A 74 -30.63 1.36 -2.11
N LYS A 75 -31.24 1.44 -0.91
CA LYS A 75 -32.27 2.42 -0.63
C LYS A 75 -31.65 3.70 -1.14
N THR A 76 -32.33 4.37 -2.10
CA THR A 76 -31.96 5.72 -2.48
C THR A 76 -31.79 6.46 -1.16
N ARG A 77 -30.56 6.54 -0.66
CA ARG A 77 -30.22 7.44 0.41
C ARG A 77 -30.64 8.78 -0.17
N ASP A 78 -31.71 9.35 0.37
CA ASP A 78 -31.90 10.77 0.25
C ASP A 78 -30.51 11.35 0.41
N LEU A 79 -30.05 12.03 -0.64
CA LEU A 79 -28.80 12.78 -0.60
C LEU A 79 -29.03 13.82 0.49
N LYS A 80 -28.93 13.40 1.76
CA LYS A 80 -28.79 14.33 2.87
C LYS A 80 -27.62 15.19 2.44
N ARG A 81 -27.97 16.43 2.15
CA ARG A 81 -27.07 17.52 1.82
C ARG A 81 -25.84 17.35 2.70
N VAL A 82 -24.71 16.99 2.10
CA VAL A 82 -23.44 16.88 2.79
C VAL A 82 -23.18 18.30 3.32
N GLU A 83 -23.44 18.49 4.59
CA GLU A 83 -23.06 19.69 5.33
C GLU A 83 -21.55 19.70 5.36
N GLY A 84 -20.96 20.57 4.56
CA GLY A 84 -19.53 20.67 4.34
C GLY A 84 -19.19 20.79 2.86
N LYS A 85 -19.95 21.62 2.10
CA LYS A 85 -19.52 22.01 0.76
C LYS A 85 -18.21 22.79 0.88
N ARG A 86 -17.09 22.07 0.72
CA ARG A 86 -15.85 22.77 0.36
C ARG A 86 -16.12 23.46 -0.97
N ALA A 87 -16.14 24.80 -0.97
CA ALA A 87 -16.25 25.55 -2.20
C ALA A 87 -15.02 25.26 -3.08
N PRO A 88 -15.17 25.22 -4.41
CA PRO A 88 -14.02 25.18 -5.31
C PRO A 88 -13.10 26.37 -4.99
N VAL A 89 -11.80 26.10 -4.88
CA VAL A 89 -10.77 27.12 -4.63
C VAL A 89 -9.91 27.22 -5.88
N ALA A 90 -9.59 28.43 -6.30
CA ALA A 90 -8.71 28.65 -7.45
C ALA A 90 -7.27 28.25 -7.09
N LEU A 91 -6.52 27.72 -8.07
CA LEU A 91 -5.15 27.26 -7.86
C LEU A 91 -4.23 28.32 -7.26
N ASN A 92 -4.40 29.57 -7.65
CA ASN A 92 -3.63 30.72 -7.12
C ASN A 92 -4.02 31.11 -5.69
N GLU A 93 -5.15 30.62 -5.17
CA GLU A 93 -5.59 30.84 -3.79
C GLU A 93 -5.05 29.75 -2.84
N ILE A 94 -4.53 28.65 -3.40
CA ILE A 94 -3.88 27.61 -2.61
C ILE A 94 -2.54 28.14 -2.17
N SER A 95 -2.39 28.37 -0.86
CA SER A 95 -1.12 28.85 -0.30
C SER A 95 -0.02 27.82 -0.57
N ASN A 96 1.09 28.23 -1.19
CA ASN A 96 2.32 27.44 -1.33
C ASN A 96 3.04 27.30 0.02
N ARG A 97 2.35 26.80 1.05
CA ARG A 97 3.06 26.43 2.29
C ARG A 97 3.96 25.24 1.97
N PRO A 98 5.21 25.28 2.42
CA PRO A 98 6.07 24.11 2.29
C PRO A 98 5.39 22.94 2.99
N ILE A 99 5.40 21.78 2.35
CA ILE A 99 4.83 20.55 2.90
C ILE A 99 5.61 20.21 4.17
N SER A 100 4.92 20.19 5.31
CA SER A 100 5.51 19.75 6.59
C SER A 100 5.84 18.26 6.50
N ARG A 101 7.05 17.89 6.93
CA ARG A 101 7.53 16.52 6.96
C ARG A 101 7.96 16.15 8.38
N LEU A 102 7.47 15.02 8.83
CA LEU A 102 7.84 14.42 10.10
C LEU A 102 9.02 13.47 9.86
N LEU A 103 10.16 13.76 10.44
CA LEU A 103 11.33 12.88 10.36
C LEU A 103 11.10 11.69 11.29
N THR A 104 11.27 10.49 10.77
CA THR A 104 11.09 9.27 11.55
C THR A 104 12.26 8.99 12.52
N GLY A 105 13.35 9.74 12.39
CA GLY A 105 14.59 9.50 13.12
C GLY A 105 15.39 8.30 12.60
N LEU A 106 14.92 7.63 11.56
CA LEU A 106 15.57 6.52 10.88
C LEU A 106 16.01 7.00 9.50
N SER A 107 17.26 7.42 9.33
CA SER A 107 17.78 8.08 8.13
C SER A 107 17.53 7.29 6.83
N GLU A 108 17.66 5.96 6.88
CA GLU A 108 17.38 5.10 5.74
C GLU A 108 15.89 5.00 5.43
N PHE A 109 15.02 5.11 6.44
CA PHE A 109 13.57 5.15 6.25
C PHE A 109 13.12 6.52 5.70
N ASP A 110 13.66 7.61 6.27
CA ASP A 110 13.38 8.96 5.79
C ASP A 110 13.81 9.16 4.33
N ARG A 111 14.94 8.54 3.92
CA ARG A 111 15.39 8.51 2.52
C ARG A 111 14.31 7.93 1.61
N VAL A 112 13.80 6.75 1.93
CA VAL A 112 12.79 6.04 1.11
C VAL A 112 11.48 6.80 1.06
N LEU A 113 11.13 7.48 2.15
CA LEU A 113 9.95 8.34 2.24
C LEU A 113 10.10 9.65 1.44
N GLY A 114 11.31 10.00 0.99
CA GLY A 114 11.59 11.27 0.33
C GLY A 114 11.74 12.42 1.35
N SER A 115 12.51 12.19 2.41
CA SER A 115 12.82 13.08 3.53
C SER A 115 11.71 13.19 4.59
N GLY A 116 11.03 12.08 4.90
CA GLY A 116 10.09 11.97 6.00
C GLY A 116 8.62 11.76 5.61
N LEU A 117 7.80 11.58 6.61
CA LEU A 117 6.35 11.39 6.50
C LEU A 117 5.65 12.74 6.25
N VAL A 118 4.63 12.74 5.41
CA VAL A 118 3.85 13.94 5.08
C VAL A 118 2.51 13.89 5.81
N GLU A 119 2.10 15.00 6.42
CA GLU A 119 0.82 15.12 7.11
C GLU A 119 -0.37 14.80 6.20
N GLY A 120 -1.38 14.14 6.76
CA GLY A 120 -2.60 13.77 6.03
C GLY A 120 -2.41 12.69 4.98
N THR A 121 -1.31 11.92 5.03
CA THR A 121 -0.99 10.87 4.05
C THR A 121 -1.03 9.48 4.63
N VAL A 122 -1.21 8.50 3.74
CA VAL A 122 -1.18 7.09 4.08
C VAL A 122 -0.02 6.40 3.38
N VAL A 123 0.85 5.78 4.18
CA VAL A 123 1.99 4.97 3.76
C VAL A 123 1.68 3.51 4.00
N LEU A 124 1.74 2.69 2.95
CA LEU A 124 1.64 1.23 3.04
C LEU A 124 3.04 0.62 3.08
N LEU A 125 3.33 -0.13 4.13
CA LEU A 125 4.54 -0.94 4.27
C LEU A 125 4.19 -2.41 4.04
N GLY A 126 4.44 -2.90 2.83
CA GLY A 126 4.24 -4.28 2.42
C GLY A 126 5.48 -5.15 2.63
N GLY A 127 5.31 -6.46 2.75
CA GLY A 127 6.44 -7.40 2.84
C GLY A 127 6.03 -8.74 3.46
N GLU A 128 6.91 -9.76 3.35
CA GLU A 128 6.65 -11.09 3.91
C GLU A 128 6.45 -11.06 5.42
N PRO A 129 5.67 -12.01 5.98
CA PRO A 129 5.59 -12.20 7.42
C PRO A 129 6.98 -12.42 8.04
N GLY A 130 7.24 -11.84 9.21
CA GLY A 130 8.51 -12.00 9.93
C GLY A 130 9.69 -11.20 9.39
N ILE A 131 9.58 -10.46 8.28
CA ILE A 131 10.67 -9.67 7.68
C ILE A 131 11.16 -8.51 8.56
N GLY A 132 10.29 -7.97 9.46
CA GLY A 132 10.61 -6.88 10.37
C GLY A 132 9.73 -5.64 10.26
N LYS A 133 8.61 -5.69 9.53
CA LYS A 133 7.68 -4.55 9.34
C LYS A 133 7.21 -3.94 10.66
N SER A 134 6.66 -4.77 11.55
CA SER A 134 6.17 -4.34 12.87
C SER A 134 7.28 -3.81 13.76
N THR A 135 8.52 -4.32 13.58
CA THR A 135 9.70 -3.81 14.28
C THR A 135 10.04 -2.39 13.81
N LEU A 136 10.10 -2.17 12.49
CA LEU A 136 10.36 -0.85 11.91
C LEU A 136 9.28 0.16 12.31
N ALA A 137 8.01 -0.25 12.22
CA ALA A 137 6.88 0.61 12.57
C ALA A 137 6.87 1.00 14.05
N LEU A 138 7.21 0.06 14.95
CA LEU A 138 7.30 0.36 16.39
C LEU A 138 8.48 1.29 16.71
N GLN A 139 9.64 1.12 16.05
CA GLN A 139 10.77 2.04 16.19
C GLN A 139 10.42 3.45 15.69
N CYS A 140 9.79 3.54 14.51
CA CYS A 140 9.29 4.82 13.98
C CYS A 140 8.28 5.49 14.94
N ALA A 141 7.32 4.71 15.44
CA ALA A 141 6.33 5.17 16.40
C ALA A 141 6.99 5.71 17.69
N ALA A 142 7.97 4.97 18.22
CA ALA A 142 8.67 5.36 19.43
C ALA A 142 9.49 6.67 19.26
N MET A 143 10.18 6.82 18.13
CA MET A 143 10.92 8.04 17.85
C MET A 143 10.01 9.25 17.67
N LEU A 144 8.95 9.12 16.89
CA LEU A 144 7.98 10.21 16.68
C LEU A 144 7.16 10.56 17.91
N SER A 145 7.04 9.66 18.89
CA SER A 145 6.29 9.91 20.12
C SER A 145 6.92 10.98 21.04
N SER A 146 8.17 11.36 20.79
CA SER A 146 8.81 12.52 21.44
C SER A 146 8.36 13.86 20.85
N GLU A 147 7.85 13.89 19.62
CA GLU A 147 7.44 15.10 18.90
C GLU A 147 5.93 15.27 18.82
N GLY A 148 5.17 14.18 19.00
CA GLY A 148 3.72 14.23 18.90
C GLY A 148 3.03 12.97 19.45
N LEU A 149 1.72 12.99 19.51
CA LEU A 149 0.93 11.85 19.96
C LEU A 149 0.98 10.75 18.90
N VAL A 150 1.35 9.54 19.32
CA VAL A 150 1.37 8.36 18.45
C VAL A 150 0.41 7.32 19.00
N LEU A 151 -0.46 6.81 18.12
CA LEU A 151 -1.37 5.70 18.39
C LEU A 151 -0.98 4.49 17.53
N TYR A 152 -0.70 3.36 18.17
CA TYR A 152 -0.37 2.10 17.51
C TYR A 152 -1.51 1.10 17.73
N ILE A 153 -2.14 0.70 16.64
CA ILE A 153 -3.21 -0.30 16.63
C ILE A 153 -2.62 -1.65 16.25
N SER A 154 -2.86 -2.66 17.08
CA SER A 154 -2.50 -4.04 16.77
C SER A 154 -3.73 -4.91 16.68
N GLY A 155 -3.86 -5.61 15.55
CA GLY A 155 -4.89 -6.63 15.36
C GLY A 155 -4.36 -8.06 15.44
N GLU A 156 -3.02 -8.24 15.48
CA GLU A 156 -2.39 -9.57 15.50
C GLU A 156 -1.74 -9.90 16.84
N GLU A 157 -1.09 -8.92 17.47
CA GLU A 157 -0.34 -9.12 18.69
C GLU A 157 -1.06 -8.49 19.90
N SER A 158 -0.96 -9.16 21.03
CA SER A 158 -1.40 -8.60 22.30
C SER A 158 -0.49 -7.44 22.75
N LEU A 159 -1.03 -6.55 23.59
CA LEU A 159 -0.26 -5.44 24.16
C LEU A 159 0.98 -5.93 24.93
N GLN A 160 0.91 -7.10 25.56
CA GLN A 160 2.04 -7.71 26.27
C GLN A 160 3.15 -8.12 25.31
N GLN A 161 2.83 -8.72 24.17
CA GLN A 161 3.80 -9.12 23.14
C GLN A 161 4.52 -7.91 22.57
N ILE A 162 3.76 -6.83 22.27
CA ILE A 162 4.35 -5.56 21.83
C ILE A 162 5.25 -4.97 22.92
N GLY A 163 4.84 -4.99 24.19
CA GLY A 163 5.64 -4.52 25.32
C GLY A 163 6.95 -5.29 25.47
N LEU A 164 6.95 -6.63 25.33
CA LEU A 164 8.16 -7.46 25.33
C LEU A 164 9.09 -7.10 24.17
N ARG A 165 8.53 -6.85 22.97
CA ARG A 165 9.30 -6.39 21.82
C ARG A 165 9.91 -5.01 22.08
N ALA A 166 9.11 -4.06 22.59
CA ALA A 166 9.57 -2.71 22.93
C ALA A 166 10.73 -2.77 23.96
N SER A 167 10.58 -3.58 25.01
CA SER A 167 11.62 -3.76 26.03
C SER A 167 12.94 -4.28 25.44
N ARG A 168 12.86 -5.29 24.55
CA ARG A 168 14.04 -5.84 23.87
C ARG A 168 14.76 -4.79 23.01
N MET A 169 14.01 -3.85 22.45
CA MET A 169 14.52 -2.76 21.61
C MET A 169 14.95 -1.53 22.42
N GLY A 170 14.80 -1.54 23.74
CA GLY A 170 15.07 -0.36 24.59
C GLY A 170 14.03 0.76 24.46
N LEU A 171 12.82 0.44 24.03
CA LEU A 171 11.72 1.40 23.78
C LEU A 171 10.61 1.32 24.83
N ALA A 172 10.83 0.64 25.96
CA ALA A 172 9.79 0.41 26.97
C ALA A 172 9.23 1.70 27.59
N GLU A 173 10.04 2.75 27.69
CA GLU A 173 9.66 4.04 28.26
C GLU A 173 9.06 5.01 27.24
N SER A 174 8.86 4.55 25.99
CA SER A 174 8.29 5.40 24.95
C SER A 174 6.80 5.70 25.24
N PRO A 175 6.33 6.96 25.08
CA PRO A 175 4.95 7.34 25.33
C PRO A 175 3.97 6.95 24.21
N VAL A 176 4.31 5.96 23.39
CA VAL A 176 3.41 5.42 22.35
C VAL A 176 2.16 4.83 23.00
N ARG A 177 1.00 5.25 22.55
CA ARG A 177 -0.28 4.68 22.99
C ARG A 177 -0.60 3.43 22.16
N LEU A 178 -0.86 2.33 22.84
CA LEU A 178 -1.17 1.04 22.21
C LEU A 178 -2.65 0.71 22.38
N LEU A 179 -3.28 0.20 21.33
CA LEU A 179 -4.64 -0.32 21.36
C LEU A 179 -4.70 -1.66 20.59
N SER A 180 -5.22 -2.70 21.24
CA SER A 180 -5.51 -3.97 20.56
C SER A 180 -6.98 -3.96 20.12
N GLU A 181 -7.22 -3.72 18.84
CA GLU A 181 -8.55 -3.58 18.26
C GLU A 181 -8.55 -3.95 16.76
N THR A 182 -9.63 -4.59 16.32
CA THR A 182 -9.83 -4.99 14.93
C THR A 182 -11.05 -4.33 14.28
N ASN A 183 -11.94 -3.74 15.08
CA ASN A 183 -13.09 -3.00 14.57
C ASN A 183 -12.64 -1.60 14.11
N LEU A 184 -12.77 -1.32 12.81
CA LEU A 184 -12.35 -0.05 12.23
C LEU A 184 -13.08 1.16 12.85
N GLU A 185 -14.37 1.05 13.17
CA GLU A 185 -15.15 2.14 13.75
C GLU A 185 -14.59 2.52 15.13
N ALA A 186 -14.26 1.53 15.97
CA ALA A 186 -13.65 1.75 17.28
C ALA A 186 -12.24 2.35 17.16
N VAL A 187 -11.46 1.91 16.16
CA VAL A 187 -10.14 2.50 15.85
C VAL A 187 -10.27 3.97 15.45
N LEU A 188 -11.17 4.31 14.53
CA LEU A 188 -11.39 5.68 14.08
C LEU A 188 -11.93 6.57 15.20
N GLN A 189 -12.83 6.05 16.05
CA GLN A 189 -13.31 6.76 17.24
C GLN A 189 -12.14 7.12 18.17
N SER A 190 -11.30 6.14 18.52
CA SER A 190 -10.14 6.35 19.37
C SER A 190 -9.15 7.34 18.76
N ALA A 191 -8.93 7.27 17.44
CA ALA A 191 -8.06 8.21 16.73
C ALA A 191 -8.64 9.64 16.72
N ASN A 192 -9.96 9.80 16.58
CA ASN A 192 -10.63 11.10 16.67
C ASN A 192 -10.49 11.73 18.08
N ASP A 193 -10.61 10.90 19.13
CA ASP A 193 -10.50 11.38 20.51
C ASP A 193 -9.07 11.78 20.88
N ILE A 194 -8.07 11.02 20.38
CA ILE A 194 -6.65 11.23 20.69
C ILE A 194 -6.04 12.28 19.76
N ARG A 195 -6.47 12.37 18.50
CA ARG A 195 -5.88 13.19 17.42
C ARG A 195 -4.37 12.95 17.28
N PRO A 196 -3.96 11.73 16.94
CA PRO A 196 -2.53 11.42 16.86
C PRO A 196 -1.90 12.08 15.63
N THR A 197 -0.63 12.45 15.77
CA THR A 197 0.22 12.88 14.65
C THR A 197 0.53 11.69 13.74
N LEU A 198 0.76 10.51 14.34
CA LEU A 198 0.97 9.24 13.64
C LEU A 198 0.01 8.16 14.17
N LEU A 199 -0.72 7.52 13.26
CA LEU A 199 -1.52 6.33 13.49
C LEU A 199 -0.86 5.14 12.79
N VAL A 200 -0.43 4.14 13.56
CA VAL A 200 0.09 2.88 13.00
C VAL A 200 -1.00 1.83 13.01
N ILE A 201 -1.17 1.11 11.89
CA ILE A 201 -2.11 -0.01 11.74
C ILE A 201 -1.31 -1.29 11.47
N ASP A 202 -1.30 -2.24 12.40
CA ASP A 202 -0.58 -3.50 12.32
C ASP A 202 -1.52 -4.71 12.60
N SER A 203 -2.14 -5.29 11.57
CA SER A 203 -2.07 -5.02 10.13
C SER A 203 -3.43 -4.63 9.54
N ILE A 204 -3.44 -4.14 8.30
CA ILE A 204 -4.70 -3.82 7.59
C ILE A 204 -5.57 -5.07 7.39
N GLN A 205 -4.98 -6.26 7.28
CA GLN A 205 -5.68 -7.52 7.07
C GLN A 205 -6.55 -7.93 8.26
N THR A 206 -6.23 -7.47 9.46
CA THR A 206 -6.98 -7.81 10.68
C THR A 206 -8.17 -6.89 10.91
N LEU A 207 -8.18 -5.70 10.28
CA LEU A 207 -9.28 -4.77 10.43
C LEU A 207 -10.55 -5.25 9.75
N SER A 208 -11.68 -4.94 10.37
CA SER A 208 -13.01 -5.19 9.84
C SER A 208 -13.88 -3.95 9.93
N ALA A 209 -14.59 -3.66 8.85
CA ALA A 209 -15.62 -2.64 8.76
C ALA A 209 -16.98 -3.35 8.88
N PRO A 210 -17.79 -3.10 9.94
CA PRO A 210 -19.03 -3.83 10.21
C PRO A 210 -20.07 -3.75 9.08
N GLU A 211 -20.02 -2.70 8.27
CA GLU A 211 -20.92 -2.51 7.13
C GLU A 211 -20.65 -3.44 5.94
N ILE A 212 -19.54 -4.17 5.96
CA ILE A 212 -19.13 -5.12 4.90
C ILE A 212 -19.34 -6.55 5.39
N GLU A 213 -20.22 -7.30 4.76
CA GLU A 213 -20.59 -8.67 5.16
C GLU A 213 -19.52 -9.75 4.83
N SER A 214 -18.35 -9.37 4.34
CA SER A 214 -17.28 -10.33 4.01
C SER A 214 -16.35 -10.56 5.21
N ALA A 215 -15.64 -11.69 5.20
CA ALA A 215 -14.70 -12.04 6.27
C ALA A 215 -13.54 -11.03 6.36
N SER A 216 -13.01 -10.82 7.58
CA SER A 216 -11.76 -10.05 7.80
C SER A 216 -10.64 -10.60 6.91
N GLY A 217 -9.80 -9.71 6.37
CA GLY A 217 -8.74 -10.08 5.43
C GLY A 217 -9.20 -10.33 3.99
N SER A 218 -10.50 -10.31 3.69
CA SER A 218 -10.99 -10.32 2.30
C SER A 218 -10.63 -9.00 1.58
N ILE A 219 -10.53 -9.06 0.26
CA ILE A 219 -10.19 -7.89 -0.57
C ILE A 219 -11.17 -6.73 -0.35
N SER A 220 -12.46 -7.03 -0.26
CA SER A 220 -13.51 -6.04 -0.01
C SER A 220 -13.38 -5.38 1.36
N GLN A 221 -13.09 -6.13 2.41
CA GLN A 221 -12.82 -5.59 3.74
C GLN A 221 -11.58 -4.71 3.75
N ILE A 222 -10.45 -5.22 3.25
CA ILE A 222 -9.18 -4.49 3.19
C ILE A 222 -9.35 -3.17 2.43
N ARG A 223 -10.04 -3.21 1.29
CA ARG A 223 -10.31 -2.03 0.48
C ARG A 223 -11.17 -1.00 1.22
N SER A 224 -12.28 -1.42 1.80
CA SER A 224 -13.18 -0.52 2.54
C SER A 224 -12.47 0.10 3.74
N CYS A 225 -11.72 -0.69 4.51
CA CYS A 225 -10.93 -0.18 5.63
C CYS A 225 -9.90 0.86 5.18
N ALA A 226 -9.16 0.57 4.10
CA ALA A 226 -8.16 1.49 3.59
C ALA A 226 -8.77 2.79 3.05
N GLU A 227 -9.90 2.74 2.33
CA GLU A 227 -10.61 3.93 1.84
C GLU A 227 -11.08 4.84 2.99
N GLN A 228 -11.56 4.25 4.10
CA GLN A 228 -11.97 5.00 5.29
C GLN A 228 -10.77 5.62 6.02
N LEU A 229 -9.67 4.86 6.17
CA LEU A 229 -8.42 5.36 6.76
C LEU A 229 -7.82 6.51 5.94
N VAL A 230 -7.81 6.40 4.60
CA VAL A 230 -7.35 7.50 3.72
C VAL A 230 -8.21 8.74 3.85
N ARG A 231 -9.53 8.58 4.01
CA ARG A 231 -10.43 9.71 4.25
C ARG A 231 -10.11 10.37 5.58
N PHE A 232 -9.99 9.57 6.64
CA PHE A 232 -9.65 10.04 7.98
C PHE A 232 -8.32 10.81 7.98
N ALA A 233 -7.26 10.24 7.36
CA ALA A 233 -5.95 10.91 7.26
C ALA A 233 -6.06 12.32 6.67
N LYS A 234 -6.81 12.46 5.55
CA LYS A 234 -6.99 13.74 4.84
C LYS A 234 -7.88 14.75 5.57
N GLU A 235 -8.76 14.29 6.45
CA GLU A 235 -9.66 15.16 7.22
C GLU A 235 -9.04 15.62 8.54
N SER A 236 -8.13 14.81 9.12
CA SER A 236 -7.51 15.07 10.42
C SER A 236 -6.05 15.51 10.36
N ASP A 237 -5.44 15.55 9.15
CA ASP A 237 -4.00 15.74 8.90
C ASP A 237 -3.10 14.69 9.60
N THR A 238 -3.69 13.58 10.07
CA THR A 238 -2.97 12.46 10.68
C THR A 238 -2.19 11.67 9.63
N VAL A 239 -0.92 11.37 9.91
CA VAL A 239 -0.15 10.40 9.11
C VAL A 239 -0.57 9.00 9.48
N ILE A 240 -0.83 8.14 8.49
CA ILE A 240 -1.13 6.72 8.73
C ILE A 240 -0.01 5.86 8.15
N LEU A 241 0.65 5.05 9.00
CA LEU A 241 1.55 3.99 8.60
C LEU A 241 0.81 2.65 8.70
N MET A 242 0.48 2.09 7.55
CA MET A 242 -0.31 0.87 7.42
C MET A 242 0.60 -0.30 7.06
N ILE A 243 0.58 -1.36 7.85
CA ILE A 243 1.32 -2.60 7.57
C ILE A 243 0.42 -3.55 6.78
N GLY A 244 1.00 -4.16 5.73
CA GLY A 244 0.36 -5.18 4.92
C GLY A 244 1.26 -6.39 4.68
N HIS A 245 0.68 -7.59 4.64
CA HIS A 245 1.41 -8.82 4.31
C HIS A 245 1.31 -9.12 2.82
N VAL A 246 2.41 -9.56 2.22
CA VAL A 246 2.48 -10.07 0.84
C VAL A 246 2.58 -11.61 0.86
N THR A 247 2.03 -12.27 -0.16
CA THR A 247 2.24 -13.70 -0.34
C THR A 247 3.65 -13.98 -0.88
N LYS A 248 4.14 -15.24 -0.74
CA LYS A 248 5.46 -15.68 -1.23
C LYS A 248 5.70 -15.47 -2.73
N GLU A 249 4.63 -15.29 -3.50
CA GLU A 249 4.70 -15.01 -4.94
C GLU A 249 4.85 -13.51 -5.24
N GLY A 250 5.12 -12.67 -4.23
CA GLY A 250 5.23 -11.22 -4.38
C GLY A 250 3.90 -10.54 -4.75
N VAL A 251 2.84 -11.34 -4.84
CA VAL A 251 1.48 -10.84 -5.05
C VAL A 251 0.90 -10.59 -3.68
N LEU A 252 0.77 -9.34 -3.32
CA LEU A 252 0.00 -8.94 -2.16
C LEU A 252 -1.40 -9.57 -2.27
N ALA A 253 -1.77 -10.45 -1.34
CA ALA A 253 -3.18 -10.83 -1.18
C ALA A 253 -3.96 -9.55 -0.81
N GLY A 254 -4.56 -8.90 -1.82
CA GLY A 254 -5.27 -7.64 -1.68
C GLY A 254 -4.53 -6.31 -1.94
N PRO A 255 -3.19 -6.22 -2.04
CA PRO A 255 -2.51 -4.90 -2.04
C PRO A 255 -2.34 -4.23 -3.39
N LYS A 256 -2.43 -4.92 -4.53
CA LYS A 256 -2.56 -4.20 -5.81
C LYS A 256 -3.74 -3.24 -5.78
N VAL A 257 -4.80 -3.59 -5.05
CA VAL A 257 -5.95 -2.72 -4.83
C VAL A 257 -5.57 -1.52 -3.95
N LEU A 258 -4.74 -1.73 -2.91
CA LEU A 258 -4.29 -0.66 -2.01
C LEU A 258 -3.30 0.31 -2.65
N GLU A 259 -2.47 -0.16 -3.59
CA GLU A 259 -1.50 0.69 -4.30
C GLU A 259 -2.13 1.91 -4.96
N HIS A 260 -3.37 1.78 -5.44
CA HIS A 260 -4.09 2.90 -6.05
C HIS A 260 -4.71 3.85 -5.02
N ILE A 261 -5.02 3.35 -3.83
CA ILE A 261 -5.74 4.07 -2.78
C ILE A 261 -4.79 4.91 -1.93
N VAL A 262 -3.64 4.35 -1.54
CA VAL A 262 -2.66 5.02 -0.65
C VAL A 262 -1.74 5.97 -1.40
N ASP A 263 -1.07 6.86 -0.66
CA ASP A 263 -0.19 7.88 -1.23
C ASP A 263 1.24 7.35 -1.48
N THR A 264 1.74 6.51 -0.59
CA THR A 264 3.08 5.91 -0.67
C THR A 264 2.99 4.40 -0.46
N VAL A 265 3.72 3.63 -1.25
CA VAL A 265 3.85 2.17 -1.13
C VAL A 265 5.32 1.82 -1.01
N LEU A 266 5.67 1.17 0.08
CA LEU A 266 7.00 0.69 0.38
C LEU A 266 6.97 -0.83 0.48
N TYR A 267 7.96 -1.49 -0.13
CA TYR A 267 8.17 -2.92 0.02
C TYR A 267 9.36 -3.21 0.92
N PHE A 268 9.13 -4.07 1.90
CA PHE A 268 10.16 -4.59 2.78
C PHE A 268 10.62 -5.94 2.21
N GLU A 269 11.87 -6.00 1.79
CA GLU A 269 12.49 -7.11 1.09
C GLU A 269 13.70 -7.65 1.88
N GLY A 270 14.03 -8.90 1.70
CA GLY A 270 15.24 -9.50 2.27
C GLY A 270 15.16 -11.01 2.36
N ASP A 271 16.32 -11.65 2.35
CA ASP A 271 16.45 -13.07 2.58
C ASP A 271 16.32 -13.34 4.09
N PRO A 272 15.50 -14.32 4.53
CA PRO A 272 15.40 -14.73 5.93
C PRO A 272 16.76 -15.06 6.56
N ASP A 273 17.68 -15.64 5.78
CA ASP A 273 19.01 -16.02 6.24
C ASP A 273 20.02 -14.87 6.27
N SER A 274 19.70 -13.76 5.63
CA SER A 274 20.52 -12.55 5.66
C SER A 274 20.16 -11.68 6.87
N ARG A 275 21.17 -11.06 7.47
CA ARG A 275 20.96 -10.02 8.50
C ARG A 275 20.47 -8.69 7.91
N PHE A 276 20.56 -8.52 6.61
CA PHE A 276 20.21 -7.27 5.94
C PHE A 276 18.77 -7.29 5.44
N ARG A 277 18.15 -6.12 5.44
CA ARG A 277 16.80 -5.88 4.96
C ARG A 277 16.80 -4.64 4.09
N LEU A 278 16.01 -4.64 3.04
CA LEU A 278 15.82 -3.53 2.13
C LEU A 278 14.39 -3.00 2.25
N VAL A 279 14.23 -1.70 2.23
CA VAL A 279 12.94 -1.05 2.05
C VAL A 279 13.00 -0.30 0.74
N ARG A 280 12.13 -0.62 -0.19
CA ARG A 280 12.08 -0.02 -1.53
C ARG A 280 10.80 0.80 -1.71
N ALA A 281 10.93 2.02 -2.23
CA ALA A 281 9.80 2.83 -2.63
C ALA A 281 9.28 2.40 -4.00
N PHE A 282 8.09 1.81 -4.03
CA PHE A 282 7.40 1.41 -5.27
C PHE A 282 6.52 2.53 -5.82
N LYS A 283 5.86 3.26 -4.92
CA LYS A 283 5.04 4.43 -5.23
C LYS A 283 5.28 5.50 -4.18
N ASN A 284 5.48 6.73 -4.60
CA ASN A 284 5.59 7.86 -3.69
C ASN A 284 5.07 9.13 -4.37
N ARG A 285 3.97 9.69 -3.86
CA ARG A 285 3.40 10.96 -4.39
C ARG A 285 4.17 12.19 -3.95
N TYR A 286 4.99 12.06 -2.90
CA TYR A 286 5.67 13.17 -2.24
C TYR A 286 7.19 13.07 -2.29
N GLY A 287 7.70 12.08 -2.99
CA GLY A 287 9.13 11.85 -3.13
C GLY A 287 9.47 10.98 -4.35
N PRO A 288 10.75 10.70 -4.56
CA PRO A 288 11.20 9.85 -5.64
C PRO A 288 10.72 8.40 -5.43
N VAL A 289 10.54 7.68 -6.53
CA VAL A 289 10.32 6.24 -6.57
C VAL A 289 11.66 5.53 -6.80
N ASN A 290 11.70 4.21 -6.53
CA ASN A 290 12.89 3.36 -6.63
C ASN A 290 14.03 3.70 -5.65
N GLU A 291 13.75 4.58 -4.65
CA GLU A 291 14.68 4.74 -3.53
C GLU A 291 14.76 3.49 -2.69
N ILE A 292 15.95 3.18 -2.21
CA ILE A 292 16.18 2.07 -1.29
C ILE A 292 16.78 2.53 0.03
N GLY A 293 16.23 2.01 1.12
CA GLY A 293 16.78 2.08 2.46
C GLY A 293 17.35 0.72 2.87
N VAL A 294 18.52 0.71 3.42
CA VAL A 294 19.23 -0.51 3.82
C VAL A 294 19.33 -0.60 5.33
N PHE A 295 18.87 -1.71 5.88
CA PHE A 295 18.83 -1.95 7.30
C PHE A 295 19.55 -3.25 7.66
N ALA A 296 20.17 -3.27 8.83
CA ALA A 296 20.65 -4.49 9.47
C ALA A 296 19.69 -4.88 10.60
N MET A 297 19.23 -6.12 10.61
CA MET A 297 18.47 -6.67 11.75
C MET A 297 19.44 -6.99 12.88
N THR A 298 19.14 -6.43 14.06
CA THR A 298 19.92 -6.64 15.28
C THR A 298 19.02 -7.13 16.42
N GLN A 299 19.60 -7.51 17.54
CA GLN A 299 18.81 -7.86 18.74
C GLN A 299 17.99 -6.68 19.26
N SER A 300 18.47 -5.47 19.07
CA SER A 300 17.79 -4.22 19.46
C SER A 300 16.92 -3.60 18.35
N GLY A 301 16.60 -4.36 17.28
CA GLY A 301 15.76 -3.91 16.18
C GLY A 301 16.53 -3.64 14.89
N LEU A 302 15.97 -2.81 14.03
CA LEU A 302 16.54 -2.42 12.74
C LEU A 302 17.46 -1.21 12.90
N ARG A 303 18.62 -1.29 12.30
CA ARG A 303 19.61 -0.20 12.25
C ARG A 303 19.93 0.12 10.79
N GLY A 304 19.89 1.40 10.43
CA GLY A 304 20.31 1.86 9.11
C GLY A 304 21.80 1.49 8.83
N VAL A 305 22.08 1.17 7.58
CA VAL A 305 23.43 0.84 7.10
C VAL A 305 24.00 2.05 6.37
N ASP A 306 25.00 2.69 6.97
CA ASP A 306 25.59 3.92 6.42
C ASP A 306 26.30 3.69 5.09
N ASN A 307 27.00 2.55 4.95
CA ASN A 307 27.68 2.14 3.75
C ASN A 307 27.16 0.79 3.22
N PRO A 308 26.08 0.79 2.44
CA PRO A 308 25.54 -0.46 1.89
C PRO A 308 26.42 -1.09 0.82
N SER A 309 27.29 -0.34 0.15
CA SER A 309 28.26 -0.93 -0.81
C SER A 309 29.14 -1.99 -0.15
N ALA A 310 29.43 -1.86 1.15
CA ALA A 310 30.20 -2.86 1.89
C ALA A 310 29.51 -4.23 1.96
N MET A 311 28.20 -4.32 1.71
CA MET A 311 27.45 -5.59 1.67
C MET A 311 27.73 -6.38 0.36
N PHE A 312 28.04 -5.68 -0.72
CA PHE A 312 28.20 -6.23 -2.05
C PHE A 312 29.67 -6.36 -2.46
N LEU A 313 30.57 -5.97 -1.58
CA LEU A 313 32.02 -6.08 -1.78
C LEU A 313 32.59 -7.15 -0.84
N SER A 314 33.43 -8.02 -1.37
CA SER A 314 34.11 -9.03 -0.56
C SER A 314 35.07 -8.38 0.43
N SER A 315 34.95 -8.78 1.69
CA SER A 315 35.88 -8.37 2.75
C SER A 315 37.22 -9.06 2.58
N GLY A 316 38.27 -8.32 2.21
CA GLY A 316 39.60 -8.87 2.17
C GLY A 316 40.31 -8.84 0.84
N GLY A 317 40.14 -7.81 0.14
CA GLY A 317 40.85 -7.17 -0.97
C GLY A 317 42.08 -7.75 -1.65
N VAL A 318 42.29 -9.05 -1.71
CA VAL A 318 43.32 -9.62 -2.61
C VAL A 318 42.69 -9.60 -4.02
N PRO A 319 43.31 -8.89 -4.97
CA PRO A 319 42.86 -8.93 -6.37
C PRO A 319 42.89 -10.39 -6.86
N SER A 320 41.74 -10.89 -7.30
CA SER A 320 41.68 -12.21 -7.96
C SER A 320 41.17 -12.04 -9.39
N SER A 321 41.64 -12.88 -10.29
CA SER A 321 41.13 -12.88 -11.68
C SER A 321 39.64 -13.25 -11.67
N GLY A 322 38.89 -12.65 -12.60
CA GLY A 322 37.45 -12.89 -12.72
C GLY A 322 36.58 -12.04 -11.77
N ARG A 323 37.15 -11.08 -11.06
CA ARG A 323 36.41 -10.14 -10.19
C ARG A 323 36.53 -8.72 -10.72
N ALA A 324 35.39 -8.02 -10.75
CA ALA A 324 35.32 -6.60 -11.11
C ALA A 324 34.30 -5.89 -10.19
N VAL A 325 34.56 -4.63 -9.89
CA VAL A 325 33.62 -3.78 -9.16
C VAL A 325 32.93 -2.86 -10.14
N LEU A 326 31.61 -2.85 -10.13
CA LEU A 326 30.76 -2.01 -10.94
C LEU A 326 30.01 -1.03 -10.03
N ALA A 327 29.87 0.21 -10.49
CA ALA A 327 28.96 1.18 -9.88
C ALA A 327 27.58 1.07 -10.53
N VAL A 328 26.57 0.80 -9.72
CA VAL A 328 25.15 0.77 -10.11
C VAL A 328 24.43 1.90 -9.42
N GLN A 329 23.43 2.45 -10.10
CA GLN A 329 22.56 3.49 -9.54
C GLN A 329 21.23 2.88 -9.14
N GLU A 330 20.90 2.94 -7.85
CA GLU A 330 19.59 2.53 -7.32
C GLU A 330 18.88 3.75 -6.72
N GLY A 331 17.83 4.22 -7.41
CA GLY A 331 17.20 5.49 -7.08
C GLY A 331 18.20 6.65 -7.21
N SER A 332 18.38 7.41 -6.14
CA SER A 332 19.41 8.46 -6.04
C SER A 332 20.74 7.95 -5.50
N ARG A 333 20.86 6.66 -5.15
CA ARG A 333 22.01 6.10 -4.43
C ARG A 333 22.95 5.33 -5.36
N PRO A 334 24.23 5.75 -5.51
CA PRO A 334 25.25 4.92 -6.14
C PRO A 334 25.65 3.78 -5.18
N LEU A 335 25.70 2.56 -5.71
CA LEU A 335 26.15 1.37 -5.01
C LEU A 335 27.31 0.73 -5.77
N LEU A 336 28.30 0.24 -5.04
CA LEU A 336 29.36 -0.59 -5.59
C LEU A 336 28.97 -2.04 -5.43
N VAL A 337 28.99 -2.78 -6.54
CA VAL A 337 28.65 -4.20 -6.60
C VAL A 337 29.83 -4.97 -7.19
N GLU A 338 30.20 -6.07 -6.55
CA GLU A 338 31.23 -6.94 -7.07
C GLU A 338 30.61 -8.00 -7.98
N ILE A 339 31.13 -8.07 -9.21
CA ILE A 339 30.73 -9.05 -10.22
C ILE A 339 31.81 -10.11 -10.32
N HIS A 340 31.40 -11.37 -10.37
CA HIS A 340 32.28 -12.50 -10.55
C HIS A 340 32.04 -13.12 -11.92
N ALA A 341 33.10 -13.36 -12.68
CA ALA A 341 33.09 -14.09 -13.94
C ALA A 341 33.95 -15.33 -13.82
N LEU A 342 33.40 -16.49 -14.11
CA LEU A 342 34.12 -17.74 -14.25
C LEU A 342 34.10 -18.15 -15.70
N VAL A 343 35.28 -18.40 -16.26
CA VAL A 343 35.45 -18.87 -17.63
C VAL A 343 36.21 -20.17 -17.59
N ASP A 344 35.70 -21.19 -18.27
CA ASP A 344 36.32 -22.50 -18.38
C ASP A 344 36.27 -22.99 -19.84
N GLU A 345 37.14 -23.96 -20.15
CA GLU A 345 37.15 -24.58 -21.48
C GLU A 345 35.90 -25.45 -21.67
N SER A 346 35.28 -25.36 -22.85
CA SER A 346 34.14 -26.19 -23.17
C SER A 346 34.38 -26.98 -24.48
N PRO A 347 34.16 -28.31 -24.44
CA PRO A 347 34.22 -29.14 -25.63
C PRO A 347 33.03 -28.96 -26.59
N LEU A 348 32.02 -28.16 -26.19
CA LEU A 348 30.82 -27.92 -26.98
C LEU A 348 31.04 -26.90 -28.09
N ALA A 349 30.50 -27.14 -29.27
CA ALA A 349 30.54 -26.22 -30.39
C ALA A 349 29.89 -24.86 -30.07
N ASN A 350 28.85 -24.87 -29.21
CA ASN A 350 28.21 -23.68 -28.69
C ASN A 350 28.25 -23.74 -27.15
N PRO A 351 29.30 -23.17 -26.51
CA PRO A 351 29.42 -23.19 -25.07
C PRO A 351 28.30 -22.35 -24.42
N PRO A 352 27.67 -22.86 -23.36
CA PRO A 352 26.63 -22.14 -22.66
C PRO A 352 27.19 -20.90 -21.97
N ARG A 353 26.39 -19.84 -21.93
CA ARG A 353 26.62 -18.67 -21.08
C ARG A 353 25.51 -18.60 -20.07
N VAL A 354 25.88 -18.57 -18.79
CA VAL A 354 24.94 -18.49 -17.68
C VAL A 354 25.21 -17.20 -16.93
N SER A 355 24.19 -16.37 -16.77
CA SER A 355 24.23 -15.21 -15.88
C SER A 355 23.30 -15.44 -14.70
N LEU A 356 23.73 -15.04 -13.51
CA LEU A 356 22.97 -15.09 -12.28
C LEU A 356 22.93 -13.67 -11.71
N GLY A 357 21.72 -13.12 -11.52
CA GLY A 357 21.55 -11.76 -10.98
C GLY A 357 22.03 -10.62 -11.88
N LEU A 358 22.25 -10.89 -13.18
CA LEU A 358 22.62 -9.90 -14.21
C LEU A 358 21.64 -10.08 -15.39
N ASP A 359 21.02 -9.00 -15.82
CA ASP A 359 20.17 -8.92 -17.03
C ASP A 359 20.99 -8.62 -18.29
#